data_01d178ead34fbe42e6809b4bd5142ad7
#
_entry.id   01d178ead34fbe42e6809b4bd5142ad7
#
_cell.length_a   1.000
_cell.length_b   1.000
_cell.length_c   1.000
_cell.angle_alpha   90.00
_cell.angle_beta   90.00
_cell.angle_gamma   90.00
#
_symmetry.space_group_name_H-M   'P 1'
#
loop_
_entity.id
_entity.type
_entity.pdbx_description
1 polymer ?
#
loop_
_entity_poly.entity_id
_entity_poly.type
_entity_poly.pdbx_seq_one_letter_code
_entity_poly.pdbx_strand_id
1 'polypeptide(L)'
;MKKTIIKTVIITLVSIIIAASLAVGITLAVSPKTIGKVFTKCGNYDTAAKLYESQYKKTESVSDLIELVSMSIAADNDEMIAKYGDKLTVNYKGNMILMTSDEEQFDNYSKATVVAYYKLGKKEDCVRVAFLSSGAYTEGNSLYYLFRLCDNKEDKDLAEEIYKYDKKNSNAIVEGKSEMQKKVKAYKEKYGF
;
A
#
# COMPACT_ATOMS: atom_id res chain seq x y z
N MET A 1 31.62 35.99 35.95
CA MET A 1 30.86 34.81 36.30
C MET A 1 29.67 34.52 35.34
N LYS A 2 28.72 35.44 35.09
CA LYS A 2 27.54 35.18 34.22
C LYS A 2 27.90 34.67 32.79
N LYS A 3 28.89 35.28 32.13
CA LYS A 3 29.33 34.87 30.75
C LYS A 3 29.88 33.43 30.71
N THR A 4 30.56 32.98 31.76
CA THR A 4 31.11 31.62 31.85
C THR A 4 30.00 30.57 32.01
N ILE A 5 29.03 30.88 32.86
CA ILE A 5 27.85 29.99 33.10
C ILE A 5 27.06 29.81 31.82
N ILE A 6 26.78 30.90 31.08
CA ILE A 6 26.06 30.87 29.79
C ILE A 6 26.79 30.02 28.77
N LYS A 7 28.12 30.19 28.63
CA LYS A 7 28.92 29.38 27.71
C LYS A 7 28.86 27.88 28.07
N THR A 8 28.98 27.54 29.35
CA THR A 8 28.94 26.15 29.81
C THR A 8 27.58 25.53 29.49
N VAL A 9 26.46 26.24 29.77
CA VAL A 9 25.12 25.77 29.47
C VAL A 9 24.90 25.50 27.98
N ILE A 10 25.38 26.44 27.13
CA ILE A 10 25.26 26.28 25.67
C ILE A 10 26.08 25.08 25.17
N ILE A 11 27.31 24.91 25.65
CA ILE A 11 28.17 23.79 25.26
C ILE A 11 27.52 22.47 25.68
N THR A 12 26.99 22.40 26.90
CA THR A 12 26.30 21.19 27.40
C THR A 12 25.07 20.85 26.55
N LEU A 13 24.23 21.84 26.23
CA LEU A 13 23.06 21.66 25.37
C LEU A 13 23.43 21.16 23.97
N VAL A 14 24.44 21.79 23.34
CA VAL A 14 24.94 21.37 22.03
C VAL A 14 25.49 19.93 22.07
N SER A 15 26.25 19.60 23.11
CA SER A 15 26.79 18.23 23.29
C SER A 15 25.67 17.18 23.47
N ILE A 16 24.61 17.49 24.20
CA ILE A 16 23.44 16.61 24.37
C ILE A 16 22.73 16.41 23.02
N ILE A 17 22.55 17.49 22.24
CA ILE A 17 21.92 17.41 20.91
C ILE A 17 22.76 16.54 19.96
N ILE A 18 24.07 16.73 19.93
CA ILE A 18 24.98 15.94 19.10
C ILE A 18 24.94 14.47 19.53
N ALA A 19 25.03 14.17 20.82
CA ALA A 19 24.99 12.81 21.33
C ALA A 19 23.65 12.13 21.00
N ALA A 20 22.52 12.84 21.18
CA ALA A 20 21.21 12.35 20.80
C ALA A 20 21.10 12.09 19.29
N SER A 21 21.60 12.99 18.45
CA SER A 21 21.61 12.85 16.99
C SER A 21 22.45 11.66 16.54
N LEU A 22 23.63 11.43 17.15
CA LEU A 22 24.47 10.26 16.90
C LEU A 22 23.79 8.96 17.33
N ALA A 23 23.18 8.93 18.52
CA ALA A 23 22.45 7.76 19.01
C ALA A 23 21.29 7.39 18.07
N VAL A 24 20.50 8.37 17.62
CA VAL A 24 19.43 8.18 16.63
C VAL A 24 19.99 7.68 15.30
N GLY A 25 21.10 8.27 14.81
CA GLY A 25 21.75 7.85 13.57
C GLY A 25 22.24 6.39 13.62
N ILE A 26 22.86 5.99 14.72
CA ILE A 26 23.30 4.59 14.93
C ILE A 26 22.09 3.65 15.00
N THR A 27 21.04 4.02 15.74
CA THR A 27 19.84 3.19 15.87
C THR A 27 19.11 3.05 14.51
N LEU A 28 19.01 4.10 13.73
CA LEU A 28 18.47 4.07 12.37
C LEU A 28 19.27 3.13 11.44
N ALA A 29 20.60 3.16 11.54
CA ALA A 29 21.46 2.30 10.74
C ALA A 29 21.31 0.81 11.12
N VAL A 30 21.11 0.52 12.40
CA VAL A 30 21.01 -0.85 12.93
C VAL A 30 19.56 -1.37 12.90
N SER A 31 18.57 -0.55 13.22
CA SER A 31 17.16 -0.98 13.31
C SER A 31 16.17 0.13 12.95
N PRO A 32 15.97 0.41 11.65
CA PRO A 32 14.99 1.39 11.20
C PRO A 32 13.58 1.08 11.72
N LYS A 33 13.24 -0.19 11.86
CA LYS A 33 11.96 -0.68 12.39
C LYS A 33 11.67 -0.18 13.81
N THR A 34 12.68 -0.19 14.69
CA THR A 34 12.50 0.28 16.08
C THR A 34 12.14 1.76 16.14
N ILE A 35 12.81 2.57 15.34
CA ILE A 35 12.51 4.00 15.24
C ILE A 35 11.16 4.21 14.55
N GLY A 36 10.84 3.44 13.50
CA GLY A 36 9.54 3.46 12.82
C GLY A 36 8.37 3.28 13.79
N LYS A 37 8.48 2.33 14.74
CA LYS A 37 7.49 2.13 15.80
C LYS A 37 7.28 3.36 16.70
N VAL A 38 8.32 4.11 16.98
CA VAL A 38 8.20 5.37 17.74
C VAL A 38 7.41 6.40 16.94
N PHE A 39 7.73 6.60 15.66
CA PHE A 39 7.00 7.53 14.81
C PHE A 39 5.54 7.12 14.60
N THR A 40 5.26 5.82 14.48
CA THR A 40 3.88 5.29 14.44
C THR A 40 3.09 5.69 15.69
N LYS A 41 3.69 5.52 16.89
CA LYS A 41 3.05 5.92 18.15
C LYS A 41 2.82 7.43 18.27
N CYS A 42 3.65 8.22 17.61
CA CYS A 42 3.50 9.68 17.54
C CYS A 42 2.54 10.14 16.44
N GLY A 43 1.93 9.23 15.66
CA GLY A 43 1.05 9.56 14.54
C GLY A 43 1.77 10.08 13.29
N ASN A 44 3.10 10.02 13.25
CA ASN A 44 3.89 10.44 12.08
C ASN A 44 4.11 9.26 11.13
N TYR A 45 3.03 8.89 10.44
CA TYR A 45 2.99 7.71 9.59
C TYR A 45 3.86 7.83 8.34
N ASP A 46 4.03 9.02 7.75
CA ASP A 46 4.90 9.23 6.59
C ASP A 46 6.37 8.93 6.92
N THR A 47 6.86 9.45 8.05
CA THR A 47 8.22 9.14 8.51
C THR A 47 8.35 7.66 8.88
N ALA A 48 7.34 7.08 9.52
CA ALA A 48 7.33 5.66 9.84
C ALA A 48 7.41 4.81 8.56
N ALA A 49 6.60 5.10 7.53
CA ALA A 49 6.60 4.38 6.26
C ALA A 49 7.98 4.40 5.59
N LYS A 50 8.69 5.54 5.55
CA LYS A 50 10.06 5.65 5.02
C LYS A 50 11.06 4.79 5.80
N LEU A 51 10.90 4.68 7.11
CA LEU A 51 11.75 3.85 7.96
C LEU A 51 11.47 2.36 7.74
N TYR A 52 10.21 1.96 7.62
CA TYR A 52 9.83 0.60 7.27
C TYR A 52 10.25 0.24 5.83
N GLU A 53 10.24 1.20 4.88
CA GLU A 53 10.82 0.99 3.55
C GLU A 53 12.32 0.69 3.63
N SER A 54 13.06 1.45 4.43
CA SER A 54 14.49 1.21 4.66
C SER A 54 14.74 -0.16 5.29
N GLN A 55 13.91 -0.57 6.25
CA GLN A 55 13.99 -1.90 6.87
C GLN A 55 13.69 -2.98 5.84
N TYR A 56 12.59 -2.87 5.10
CA TYR A 56 12.20 -3.85 4.08
C TYR A 56 13.28 -4.02 3.00
N LYS A 57 13.92 -2.94 2.55
CA LYS A 57 15.04 -3.00 1.58
C LYS A 57 16.25 -3.78 2.11
N LYS A 58 16.42 -3.91 3.43
CA LYS A 58 17.50 -4.69 4.05
C LYS A 58 17.14 -6.15 4.23
N THR A 59 15.90 -6.46 4.57
CA THR A 59 15.47 -7.80 4.99
C THR A 59 14.74 -8.56 3.88
N GLU A 60 14.09 -7.84 2.98
CA GLU A 60 13.14 -8.35 1.98
C GLU A 60 12.06 -9.28 2.56
N SER A 61 11.82 -9.20 3.88
CA SER A 61 10.86 -10.07 4.55
C SER A 61 9.42 -9.64 4.30
N VAL A 62 8.53 -10.62 4.14
CA VAL A 62 7.08 -10.36 3.96
C VAL A 62 6.48 -9.64 5.16
N SER A 63 6.94 -9.95 6.39
CA SER A 63 6.50 -9.26 7.61
C SER A 63 6.82 -7.76 7.57
N ASP A 64 8.03 -7.39 7.14
CA ASP A 64 8.41 -5.98 7.04
C ASP A 64 7.67 -5.28 5.87
N LEU A 65 7.33 -6.01 4.81
CA LEU A 65 6.49 -5.51 3.71
C LEU A 65 5.06 -5.23 4.17
N ILE A 66 4.47 -6.11 4.99
CA ILE A 66 3.14 -5.89 5.58
C ILE A 66 3.13 -4.62 6.44
N GLU A 67 4.12 -4.45 7.31
CA GLU A 67 4.23 -3.25 8.15
C GLU A 67 4.43 -1.98 7.31
N LEU A 68 5.25 -2.05 6.26
CA LEU A 68 5.45 -0.94 5.32
C LEU A 68 4.14 -0.53 4.63
N VAL A 69 3.40 -1.49 4.08
CA VAL A 69 2.12 -1.20 3.40
C VAL A 69 1.10 -0.64 4.38
N SER A 70 1.01 -1.20 5.60
CA SER A 70 0.14 -0.66 6.67
C SER A 70 0.45 0.80 6.99
N MET A 71 1.73 1.15 7.13
CA MET A 71 2.14 2.52 7.42
C MET A 71 1.93 3.45 6.22
N SER A 72 2.10 2.95 5.00
CA SER A 72 1.84 3.72 3.78
C SER A 72 0.35 4.05 3.64
N ILE A 73 -0.54 3.12 4.00
CA ILE A 73 -2.00 3.34 4.05
C ILE A 73 -2.34 4.38 5.12
N ALA A 74 -1.79 4.24 6.33
CA ALA A 74 -2.01 5.18 7.41
C ALA A 74 -1.49 6.61 7.09
N ALA A 75 -0.48 6.72 6.22
CA ALA A 75 0.08 7.97 5.73
C ALA A 75 -0.66 8.54 4.50
N ASP A 76 -1.65 7.83 3.94
CA ASP A 76 -2.32 8.14 2.66
C ASP A 76 -1.29 8.40 1.51
N ASN A 77 -0.21 7.60 1.48
CA ASN A 77 0.87 7.73 0.51
C ASN A 77 0.62 6.81 -0.69
N ASP A 78 -0.11 7.30 -1.67
CA ASP A 78 -0.57 6.52 -2.81
C ASP A 78 0.59 5.89 -3.64
N GLU A 79 1.75 6.56 -3.77
CA GLU A 79 2.90 6.01 -4.49
C GLU A 79 3.50 4.80 -3.77
N MET A 80 3.65 4.88 -2.45
CA MET A 80 4.15 3.75 -1.65
C MET A 80 3.12 2.62 -1.57
N ILE A 81 1.83 2.94 -1.42
CA ILE A 81 0.75 1.95 -1.43
C ILE A 81 0.74 1.20 -2.77
N ALA A 82 0.74 1.92 -3.90
CA ALA A 82 0.75 1.30 -5.22
C ALA A 82 1.96 0.37 -5.39
N LYS A 83 3.17 0.87 -5.10
CA LYS A 83 4.42 0.13 -5.31
C LYS A 83 4.55 -1.11 -4.42
N TYR A 84 4.30 -0.97 -3.13
CA TYR A 84 4.54 -2.04 -2.16
C TYR A 84 3.30 -2.90 -1.90
N GLY A 85 2.10 -2.31 -2.01
CA GLY A 85 0.85 -3.04 -1.96
C GLY A 85 0.69 -4.00 -3.14
N ASP A 86 1.05 -3.59 -4.36
CA ASP A 86 1.12 -4.49 -5.53
C ASP A 86 2.03 -5.69 -5.25
N LYS A 87 3.25 -5.42 -4.80
CA LYS A 87 4.20 -6.48 -4.45
C LYS A 87 3.64 -7.43 -3.39
N LEU A 88 2.99 -6.89 -2.36
CA LEU A 88 2.39 -7.68 -1.30
C LEU A 88 1.21 -8.53 -1.79
N THR A 89 0.26 -7.91 -2.50
CA THR A 89 -1.02 -8.53 -2.81
C THR A 89 -1.01 -9.41 -4.06
N VAL A 90 -0.05 -9.20 -4.96
CA VAL A 90 0.12 -10.01 -6.17
C VAL A 90 1.21 -11.07 -5.98
N ASN A 91 2.42 -10.65 -5.57
CA ASN A 91 3.56 -11.57 -5.53
C ASN A 91 3.59 -12.43 -4.27
N TYR A 92 3.08 -11.92 -3.14
CA TYR A 92 3.13 -12.62 -1.84
C TYR A 92 1.76 -13.01 -1.30
N LYS A 93 0.73 -13.07 -2.15
CA LYS A 93 -0.66 -13.43 -1.77
C LYS A 93 -0.72 -14.65 -0.84
N GLY A 94 -0.15 -15.78 -1.25
CA GLY A 94 -0.16 -17.01 -0.46
C GLY A 94 0.57 -16.87 0.88
N ASN A 95 1.72 -16.22 0.89
CA ASN A 95 2.51 -16.03 2.11
C ASN A 95 1.81 -15.09 3.08
N MET A 96 1.17 -14.04 2.59
CA MET A 96 0.44 -13.11 3.43
C MET A 96 -0.75 -13.77 4.12
N ILE A 97 -1.58 -14.51 3.40
CA ILE A 97 -2.74 -15.22 3.95
C ILE A 97 -2.28 -16.20 5.05
N LEU A 98 -1.17 -16.93 4.83
CA LEU A 98 -0.61 -17.83 5.84
C LEU A 98 -0.07 -17.10 7.08
N MET A 99 0.47 -15.91 6.91
CA MET A 99 1.07 -15.14 8.02
C MET A 99 0.03 -14.38 8.85
N THR A 100 -1.02 -13.87 8.23
CA THR A 100 -2.02 -13.05 8.92
C THR A 100 -3.20 -13.88 9.41
N SER A 101 -3.49 -15.02 8.78
CA SER A 101 -4.72 -15.81 8.98
C SER A 101 -6.00 -14.97 8.85
N ASP A 102 -5.92 -13.85 8.16
CA ASP A 102 -6.95 -12.81 8.07
C ASP A 102 -7.13 -12.39 6.61
N GLU A 103 -8.14 -13.01 5.97
CA GLU A 103 -8.51 -12.71 4.59
C GLU A 103 -9.04 -11.28 4.45
N GLU A 104 -9.72 -10.75 5.47
CA GLU A 104 -10.24 -9.38 5.45
C GLU A 104 -9.09 -8.36 5.40
N GLN A 105 -8.01 -8.61 6.14
CA GLN A 105 -6.83 -7.75 6.09
C GLN A 105 -6.17 -7.78 4.71
N PHE A 106 -6.09 -8.95 4.07
CA PHE A 106 -5.59 -9.08 2.70
C PHE A 106 -6.44 -8.29 1.71
N ASP A 107 -7.77 -8.41 1.79
CA ASP A 107 -8.70 -7.68 0.94
C ASP A 107 -8.58 -6.16 1.15
N ASN A 108 -8.36 -5.70 2.38
CA ASN A 108 -8.16 -4.29 2.67
C ASN A 108 -6.87 -3.75 2.03
N TYR A 109 -5.76 -4.49 2.06
CA TYR A 109 -4.53 -4.09 1.36
C TYR A 109 -4.71 -4.09 -0.16
N SER A 110 -5.41 -5.08 -0.70
CA SER A 110 -5.70 -5.17 -2.14
C SER A 110 -6.57 -3.99 -2.60
N LYS A 111 -7.63 -3.66 -1.86
CA LYS A 111 -8.47 -2.49 -2.14
C LYS A 111 -7.69 -1.18 -2.06
N ALA A 112 -6.88 -1.00 -1.01
CA ALA A 112 -6.04 0.18 -0.88
C ALA A 112 -5.09 0.34 -2.07
N THR A 113 -4.51 -0.76 -2.56
CA THR A 113 -3.62 -0.75 -3.73
C THR A 113 -4.38 -0.38 -5.01
N VAL A 114 -5.58 -0.92 -5.21
CA VAL A 114 -6.46 -0.56 -6.34
C VAL A 114 -6.80 0.94 -6.31
N VAL A 115 -7.17 1.47 -5.14
CA VAL A 115 -7.47 2.90 -4.96
C VAL A 115 -6.25 3.78 -5.26
N ALA A 116 -5.08 3.39 -4.76
CA ALA A 116 -3.84 4.14 -4.97
C ALA A 116 -3.50 4.22 -6.47
N TYR A 117 -3.55 3.11 -7.21
CA TYR A 117 -3.36 3.13 -8.66
C TYR A 117 -4.40 3.99 -9.38
N TYR A 118 -5.66 3.93 -8.95
CA TYR A 118 -6.71 4.77 -9.52
C TYR A 118 -6.43 6.27 -9.30
N LYS A 119 -6.09 6.68 -8.08
CA LYS A 119 -5.74 8.07 -7.75
C LYS A 119 -4.52 8.57 -8.55
N LEU A 120 -3.55 7.69 -8.80
CA LEU A 120 -2.37 7.98 -9.63
C LEU A 120 -2.65 8.00 -11.14
N GLY A 121 -3.88 7.75 -11.57
CA GLY A 121 -4.27 7.69 -12.99
C GLY A 121 -3.77 6.45 -13.73
N LYS A 122 -3.25 5.45 -13.04
CA LYS A 122 -2.69 4.20 -13.58
C LYS A 122 -3.78 3.13 -13.69
N LYS A 123 -4.75 3.35 -14.59
CA LYS A 123 -5.96 2.51 -14.70
C LYS A 123 -5.66 1.06 -15.10
N GLU A 124 -4.69 0.82 -15.99
CA GLU A 124 -4.27 -0.53 -16.37
C GLU A 124 -3.73 -1.32 -15.16
N ASP A 125 -2.85 -0.71 -14.34
CA ASP A 125 -2.34 -1.34 -13.13
C ASP A 125 -3.43 -1.54 -12.07
N CYS A 126 -4.35 -0.59 -11.96
CA CYS A 126 -5.52 -0.69 -11.09
C CYS A 126 -6.34 -1.96 -11.40
N VAL A 127 -6.65 -2.18 -12.68
CA VAL A 127 -7.38 -3.36 -13.16
C VAL A 127 -6.56 -4.63 -12.94
N ARG A 128 -5.29 -4.64 -13.35
CA ARG A 128 -4.38 -5.78 -13.20
C ARG A 128 -4.30 -6.26 -11.76
N VAL A 129 -4.09 -5.35 -10.82
CA VAL A 129 -4.00 -5.71 -9.39
C VAL A 129 -5.31 -6.29 -8.87
N ALA A 130 -6.44 -5.67 -9.20
CA ALA A 130 -7.75 -6.17 -8.76
C ALA A 130 -8.02 -7.61 -9.23
N PHE A 131 -7.69 -7.93 -10.48
CA PHE A 131 -7.85 -9.28 -11.02
C PHE A 131 -6.86 -10.29 -10.44
N LEU A 132 -5.60 -9.91 -10.25
CA LEU A 132 -4.57 -10.83 -9.78
C LEU A 132 -4.65 -11.09 -8.26
N SER A 133 -4.99 -10.07 -7.47
CA SER A 133 -5.13 -10.22 -6.02
C SER A 133 -6.41 -10.96 -5.64
N SER A 134 -7.49 -10.79 -6.41
CA SER A 134 -8.76 -11.44 -6.12
C SER A 134 -8.87 -12.80 -6.81
N GLY A 135 -9.44 -13.78 -6.10
CA GLY A 135 -9.82 -15.07 -6.70
C GLY A 135 -11.30 -15.14 -7.07
N ALA A 136 -12.08 -14.12 -6.70
CA ALA A 136 -13.53 -14.12 -6.83
C ALA A 136 -14.08 -12.73 -7.12
N TYR A 137 -15.22 -12.67 -7.80
CA TYR A 137 -16.06 -11.48 -7.95
C TYR A 137 -17.18 -11.54 -6.91
N THR A 138 -16.84 -11.32 -5.67
CA THR A 138 -17.76 -11.35 -4.52
C THR A 138 -17.66 -10.07 -3.71
N GLU A 139 -18.76 -9.71 -3.04
CA GLU A 139 -18.77 -8.54 -2.17
C GLU A 139 -17.66 -8.63 -1.12
N GLY A 140 -16.95 -7.54 -0.92
CA GLY A 140 -15.86 -7.47 0.04
C GLY A 140 -14.47 -7.51 -0.59
N ASN A 141 -14.28 -8.12 -1.76
CA ASN A 141 -12.94 -8.21 -2.35
C ASN A 141 -12.58 -7.06 -3.32
N SER A 142 -11.30 -7.00 -3.72
CA SER A 142 -10.75 -5.92 -4.55
C SER A 142 -11.34 -5.89 -5.97
N LEU A 143 -11.68 -7.04 -6.55
CA LEU A 143 -12.28 -7.10 -7.89
C LEU A 143 -13.69 -6.52 -7.89
N TYR A 144 -14.53 -6.90 -6.93
CA TYR A 144 -15.87 -6.33 -6.76
C TYR A 144 -15.78 -4.81 -6.48
N TYR A 145 -14.81 -4.40 -5.65
CA TYR A 145 -14.57 -3.00 -5.35
C TYR A 145 -14.17 -2.19 -6.59
N LEU A 146 -13.32 -2.73 -7.49
CA LEU A 146 -12.96 -2.10 -8.76
C LEU A 146 -14.19 -1.74 -9.59
N PHE A 147 -15.13 -2.69 -9.75
CA PHE A 147 -16.36 -2.45 -10.50
C PHE A 147 -17.24 -1.39 -9.83
N ARG A 148 -17.36 -1.41 -8.50
CA ARG A 148 -18.08 -0.35 -7.78
C ARG A 148 -17.42 1.02 -7.94
N LEU A 149 -16.09 1.08 -7.96
CA LEU A 149 -15.35 2.31 -8.20
C LEU A 149 -15.65 2.84 -9.60
N CYS A 150 -15.63 1.99 -10.60
CA CYS A 150 -15.98 2.33 -11.98
C CYS A 150 -17.40 2.86 -12.10
N ASP A 151 -18.39 2.17 -11.50
CA ASP A 151 -19.81 2.59 -11.50
C ASP A 151 -19.99 3.94 -10.80
N ASN A 152 -19.43 4.10 -9.60
CA ASN A 152 -19.58 5.31 -8.79
C ASN A 152 -18.95 6.55 -9.41
N LYS A 153 -17.89 6.36 -10.19
CA LYS A 153 -17.19 7.45 -10.89
C LYS A 153 -17.65 7.65 -12.33
N GLU A 154 -18.51 6.75 -12.84
CA GLU A 154 -18.93 6.69 -14.24
C GLU A 154 -17.72 6.75 -15.21
N ASP A 155 -16.61 6.10 -14.83
CA ASP A 155 -15.32 6.22 -15.48
C ASP A 155 -15.24 5.31 -16.73
N LYS A 156 -15.45 5.94 -17.89
CA LYS A 156 -15.40 5.25 -19.18
C LYS A 156 -14.04 4.59 -19.45
N ASP A 157 -12.94 5.26 -19.15
CA ASP A 157 -11.61 4.74 -19.44
C ASP A 157 -11.30 3.54 -18.54
N LEU A 158 -11.72 3.58 -17.27
CA LEU A 158 -11.59 2.44 -16.37
C LEU A 158 -12.44 1.26 -16.86
N ALA A 159 -13.66 1.52 -17.32
CA ALA A 159 -14.53 0.49 -17.89
C ALA A 159 -13.92 -0.16 -19.14
N GLU A 160 -13.25 0.63 -19.99
CA GLU A 160 -12.55 0.14 -21.18
C GLU A 160 -11.35 -0.74 -20.80
N GLU A 161 -10.56 -0.34 -19.79
CA GLU A 161 -9.45 -1.16 -19.31
C GLU A 161 -9.93 -2.48 -18.68
N ILE A 162 -11.04 -2.47 -17.92
CA ILE A 162 -11.68 -3.69 -17.40
C ILE A 162 -12.07 -4.63 -18.56
N TYR A 163 -12.70 -4.10 -19.61
CA TYR A 163 -13.09 -4.88 -20.77
C TYR A 163 -11.88 -5.47 -21.50
N LYS A 164 -10.84 -4.67 -21.75
CA LYS A 164 -9.59 -5.14 -22.39
C LYS A 164 -8.94 -6.26 -21.59
N TYR A 165 -8.89 -6.11 -20.26
CA TYR A 165 -8.27 -7.10 -19.38
C TYR A 165 -9.08 -8.41 -19.37
N ASP A 166 -10.40 -8.36 -19.20
CA ASP A 166 -11.27 -9.55 -19.24
C ASP A 166 -11.16 -10.28 -20.59
N LYS A 167 -11.16 -9.56 -21.70
CA LYS A 167 -10.99 -10.14 -23.05
C LYS A 167 -9.65 -10.85 -23.20
N LYS A 168 -8.55 -10.24 -22.72
CA LYS A 168 -7.19 -10.80 -22.77
C LYS A 168 -7.06 -12.05 -21.88
N ASN A 169 -7.77 -12.08 -20.77
CA ASN A 169 -7.70 -13.13 -19.75
C ASN A 169 -8.99 -13.95 -19.67
N SER A 170 -9.68 -14.14 -20.79
CA SER A 170 -10.99 -14.82 -20.85
C SER A 170 -11.00 -16.24 -20.26
N ASN A 171 -9.84 -16.93 -20.22
CA ASN A 171 -9.68 -18.26 -19.63
C ASN A 171 -9.37 -18.24 -18.11
N ALA A 172 -9.21 -17.07 -17.49
CA ALA A 172 -8.96 -17.00 -16.06
C ALA A 172 -10.16 -17.57 -15.28
N ILE A 173 -9.84 -18.36 -14.26
CA ILE A 173 -10.85 -18.90 -13.35
C ILE A 173 -11.08 -17.84 -12.26
N VAL A 174 -12.28 -17.27 -12.24
CA VAL A 174 -12.72 -16.31 -11.24
C VAL A 174 -14.07 -16.81 -10.72
N GLU A 175 -14.20 -16.98 -9.42
CA GLU A 175 -15.49 -17.26 -8.80
C GLU A 175 -16.43 -16.07 -9.06
N GLY A 176 -17.71 -16.34 -9.34
CA GLY A 176 -18.65 -15.26 -9.73
C GLY A 176 -18.44 -14.70 -11.14
N LYS A 177 -17.64 -15.35 -11.99
CA LYS A 177 -17.30 -14.90 -13.35
C LYS A 177 -18.53 -14.54 -14.19
N SER A 178 -19.62 -15.30 -14.10
CA SER A 178 -20.85 -15.01 -14.84
C SER A 178 -21.43 -13.64 -14.53
N GLU A 179 -21.44 -13.24 -13.26
CA GLU A 179 -21.94 -11.93 -12.83
C GLU A 179 -20.97 -10.82 -13.27
N MET A 180 -19.68 -11.05 -13.13
CA MET A 180 -18.64 -10.13 -13.60
C MET A 180 -18.78 -9.88 -15.11
N GLN A 181 -18.93 -10.94 -15.92
CA GLN A 181 -19.06 -10.83 -17.37
C GLN A 181 -20.34 -10.11 -17.82
N LYS A 182 -21.45 -10.25 -17.08
CA LYS A 182 -22.65 -9.44 -17.31
C LYS A 182 -22.35 -7.94 -17.15
N LYS A 183 -21.60 -7.59 -16.12
CA LYS A 183 -21.16 -6.19 -15.88
C LYS A 183 -20.24 -5.69 -16.99
N VAL A 184 -19.23 -6.47 -17.39
CA VAL A 184 -18.32 -6.13 -18.48
C VAL A 184 -19.08 -5.90 -19.80
N LYS A 185 -20.07 -6.75 -20.10
CA LYS A 185 -20.94 -6.59 -21.24
C LYS A 185 -21.75 -5.29 -21.16
N ALA A 186 -22.33 -4.98 -20.01
CA ALA A 186 -23.07 -3.74 -19.80
C ALA A 186 -22.19 -2.49 -19.99
N TYR A 187 -20.92 -2.51 -19.57
CA TYR A 187 -19.97 -1.42 -19.85
C TYR A 187 -19.73 -1.24 -21.35
N LYS A 188 -19.52 -2.35 -22.08
CA LYS A 188 -19.36 -2.30 -23.52
C LYS A 188 -20.57 -1.66 -24.21
N GLU A 189 -21.79 -2.05 -23.82
CA GLU A 189 -23.03 -1.49 -24.35
C GLU A 189 -23.21 0.00 -23.98
N LYS A 190 -22.93 0.37 -22.71
CA LYS A 190 -23.07 1.73 -22.20
C LYS A 190 -22.10 2.71 -22.85
N TYR A 191 -20.85 2.31 -23.05
CA TYR A 191 -19.78 3.21 -23.46
C TYR A 191 -19.33 3.06 -24.91
N GLY A 192 -19.77 1.99 -25.61
CA GLY A 192 -19.58 1.82 -27.07
C GLY A 192 -18.16 1.48 -27.48
N PHE A 193 -17.46 0.60 -26.72
CA PHE A 193 -16.12 0.11 -27.10
C PHE A 193 -16.07 -1.39 -27.39
#